data_4ae30608f4460f09c39ce4be38a7c27f
#
_entry.id   4ae30608f4460f09c39ce4be38a7c27f
#
_cell.length_a   1.000
_cell.length_b   1.000
_cell.length_c   1.000
_cell.angle_alpha   90.00
_cell.angle_beta   90.00
_cell.angle_gamma   90.00
#
_symmetry.space_group_name_H-M   'P 1'
#
loop_
_entity.id
_entity.type
_entity.pdbx_description
1 polymer ?
#
loop_
_entity_poly.entity_id
_entity_poly.type
_entity_poly.pdbx_seq_one_letter_code
_entity_poly.pdbx_strand_id
1 'polypeptide(L)'
;MGRLVAIAIGSTAVVALGVIALASRRPKSAPPKRVALIGDSYAVGLGPELAKLIPDFKYEGHVGTSTSAWANHTAACGQCGDWLTAFKPNTVLVSLGVNDGSAPSIANYQRIVQGLNGIGADVVWIEPPAAVNTQSRNTIASLGGLRGRVTGTRAPLSPDGLHPQQYGPWAREIAAAIST
;
A
#
# COMPACT_ATOMS: atom_id res chain seq x y z
N MET A 1 -76.71 10.59 -52.27
CA MET A 1 -76.14 9.42 -51.58
C MET A 1 -74.84 9.06 -52.27
N GLY A 2 -73.71 9.58 -51.80
CA GLY A 2 -72.41 9.35 -52.38
C GLY A 2 -71.59 8.53 -51.40
N ARG A 3 -71.07 7.39 -51.80
CA ARG A 3 -70.14 6.53 -51.03
C ARG A 3 -68.72 6.97 -51.30
N LEU A 4 -68.04 7.40 -50.23
CA LEU A 4 -66.56 7.61 -50.21
C LEU A 4 -65.87 6.26 -50.08
N VAL A 5 -64.98 5.96 -51.03
CA VAL A 5 -64.05 4.84 -50.96
C VAL A 5 -62.71 5.34 -50.36
N ALA A 6 -62.33 4.83 -49.21
CA ALA A 6 -61.09 5.15 -48.62
C ALA A 6 -60.03 4.20 -49.16
N ILE A 7 -58.93 4.75 -49.71
CA ILE A 7 -57.76 4.02 -50.18
C ILE A 7 -56.79 4.01 -49.02
N ALA A 8 -56.45 2.83 -48.44
CA ALA A 8 -55.41 2.64 -47.45
C ALA A 8 -54.07 2.52 -48.17
N ILE A 9 -53.21 3.48 -47.94
CA ILE A 9 -51.78 3.43 -48.36
C ILE A 9 -50.96 2.72 -47.25
N GLY A 10 -50.56 1.51 -47.54
CA GLY A 10 -49.70 0.74 -46.66
C GLY A 10 -48.25 1.26 -46.68
N SER A 11 -47.82 1.83 -45.60
CA SER A 11 -46.40 2.22 -45.41
C SER A 11 -45.62 1.02 -44.88
N THR A 12 -44.77 0.42 -45.71
CA THR A 12 -43.79 -0.59 -45.31
C THR A 12 -42.63 0.09 -44.64
N ALA A 13 -42.57 0.02 -43.31
CA ALA A 13 -41.40 0.47 -42.52
C ALA A 13 -40.29 -0.56 -42.65
N VAL A 14 -39.22 -0.21 -43.34
CA VAL A 14 -37.97 -0.98 -43.37
C VAL A 14 -37.24 -0.74 -42.03
N VAL A 15 -37.28 -1.72 -41.16
CA VAL A 15 -36.48 -1.71 -39.92
C VAL A 15 -35.05 -2.10 -40.29
N ALA A 16 -34.17 -1.11 -40.41
CA ALA A 16 -32.74 -1.35 -40.52
C ALA A 16 -32.21 -1.80 -39.14
N LEU A 17 -31.97 -3.10 -39.00
CA LEU A 17 -31.23 -3.65 -37.85
C LEU A 17 -29.77 -3.22 -37.92
N GLY A 18 -29.45 -2.10 -37.24
CA GLY A 18 -28.07 -1.70 -36.98
C GLY A 18 -27.45 -2.67 -36.01
N VAL A 19 -26.57 -3.54 -36.49
CA VAL A 19 -25.70 -4.35 -35.64
C VAL A 19 -24.68 -3.41 -34.97
N ILE A 20 -24.99 -2.98 -33.76
CA ILE A 20 -24.02 -2.27 -32.92
C ILE A 20 -22.98 -3.33 -32.48
N ALA A 21 -21.84 -3.37 -33.14
CA ALA A 21 -20.69 -4.12 -32.71
C ALA A 21 -20.23 -3.52 -31.37
N LEU A 22 -20.69 -4.11 -30.27
CA LEU A 22 -20.15 -3.90 -28.96
C LEU A 22 -18.68 -4.41 -28.97
N ALA A 23 -17.75 -3.52 -29.37
CA ALA A 23 -16.36 -3.76 -29.18
C ALA A 23 -16.17 -4.03 -27.67
N SER A 24 -16.02 -5.29 -27.30
CA SER A 24 -15.67 -5.70 -25.94
C SER A 24 -14.36 -4.99 -25.58
N ARG A 25 -14.47 -3.86 -24.90
CA ARG A 25 -13.34 -3.21 -24.27
C ARG A 25 -12.82 -4.22 -23.25
N ARG A 26 -11.76 -4.95 -23.61
CA ARG A 26 -11.00 -5.73 -22.64
C ARG A 26 -10.72 -4.79 -21.47
N PRO A 27 -11.06 -5.15 -20.24
CA PRO A 27 -10.73 -4.32 -19.09
C PRO A 27 -9.22 -4.07 -19.17
N LYS A 28 -8.85 -2.79 -19.23
CA LYS A 28 -7.45 -2.36 -19.24
C LYS A 28 -6.85 -2.97 -17.98
N SER A 29 -5.93 -3.91 -18.12
CA SER A 29 -5.28 -4.53 -16.97
C SER A 29 -4.83 -3.42 -16.03
N ALA A 30 -5.18 -3.53 -14.75
CA ALA A 30 -4.73 -2.58 -13.76
C ALA A 30 -3.20 -2.44 -13.87
N PRO A 31 -2.65 -1.23 -13.78
CA PRO A 31 -1.21 -1.05 -13.86
C PRO A 31 -0.54 -1.95 -12.81
N PRO A 32 0.64 -2.51 -13.13
CA PRO A 32 1.35 -3.36 -12.19
C PRO A 32 1.52 -2.62 -10.87
N LYS A 33 1.24 -3.31 -9.76
CA LYS A 33 1.27 -2.74 -8.43
C LYS A 33 2.73 -2.53 -8.01
N ARG A 34 3.19 -1.29 -8.03
CA ARG A 34 4.50 -0.91 -7.49
C ARG A 34 4.43 -0.77 -5.99
N VAL A 35 5.27 -1.51 -5.29
CA VAL A 35 5.31 -1.52 -3.83
C VAL A 35 6.66 -1.01 -3.35
N ALA A 36 6.64 -0.10 -2.40
CA ALA A 36 7.82 0.34 -1.68
C ALA A 36 7.78 -0.14 -0.23
N LEU A 37 8.94 -0.36 0.37
CA LEU A 37 9.09 -0.54 1.81
C LEU A 37 10.06 0.50 2.32
N ILE A 38 9.68 1.20 3.37
CA ILE A 38 10.55 2.11 4.12
C ILE A 38 10.56 1.73 5.60
N GLY A 39 11.67 1.99 6.28
CA GLY A 39 11.68 1.71 7.71
C GLY A 39 13.03 1.64 8.38
N ASP A 40 13.04 0.94 9.51
CA ASP A 40 14.17 0.71 10.39
C ASP A 40 14.89 -0.62 10.09
N SER A 41 15.49 -1.23 11.10
CA SER A 41 16.17 -2.53 10.97
C SER A 41 15.25 -3.66 10.48
N TYR A 42 13.96 -3.58 10.75
CA TYR A 42 13.01 -4.56 10.20
C TYR A 42 12.85 -4.41 8.69
N ALA A 43 12.85 -3.19 8.16
CA ALA A 43 12.85 -2.98 6.71
C ALA A 43 14.12 -3.53 6.05
N VAL A 44 15.27 -3.41 6.72
CA VAL A 44 16.52 -4.03 6.26
C VAL A 44 16.41 -5.55 6.15
N GLY A 45 15.77 -6.20 7.13
CA GLY A 45 15.58 -7.65 7.12
C GLY A 45 14.44 -8.14 6.19
N LEU A 46 13.34 -7.40 6.13
CA LEU A 46 12.18 -7.72 5.30
C LEU A 46 12.41 -7.43 3.81
N GLY A 47 13.19 -6.40 3.49
CA GLY A 47 13.38 -5.93 2.12
C GLY A 47 13.83 -7.03 1.14
N PRO A 48 14.92 -7.77 1.42
CA PRO A 48 15.38 -8.85 0.57
C PRO A 48 14.35 -9.98 0.40
N GLU A 49 13.58 -10.27 1.45
CA GLU A 49 12.58 -11.34 1.42
C GLU A 49 11.33 -10.92 0.61
N LEU A 50 10.88 -9.66 0.77
CA LEU A 50 9.76 -9.13 -0.01
C LEU A 50 10.12 -8.94 -1.49
N ALA A 51 11.37 -8.60 -1.81
CA ALA A 51 11.84 -8.50 -3.19
C ALA A 51 11.75 -9.82 -3.96
N LYS A 52 11.78 -10.97 -3.28
CA LYS A 52 11.57 -12.30 -3.89
C LYS A 52 10.09 -12.58 -4.21
N LEU A 53 9.17 -11.86 -3.57
CA LEU A 53 7.73 -12.13 -3.60
C LEU A 53 6.93 -11.10 -4.41
N ILE A 54 7.46 -9.87 -4.55
CA ILE A 54 6.78 -8.74 -5.18
C ILE A 54 7.60 -8.27 -6.38
N PRO A 55 7.08 -8.42 -7.61
CA PRO A 55 7.88 -8.16 -8.83
C PRO A 55 8.39 -6.73 -8.99
N ASP A 56 7.56 -5.71 -8.70
CA ASP A 56 7.94 -4.30 -8.82
C ASP A 56 8.07 -3.69 -7.42
N PHE A 57 9.17 -4.03 -6.77
CA PHE A 57 9.44 -3.72 -5.38
C PHE A 57 10.76 -2.99 -5.19
N LYS A 58 10.74 -1.95 -4.35
CA LYS A 58 11.94 -1.28 -3.85
C LYS A 58 11.86 -1.08 -2.35
N TYR A 59 13.00 -1.03 -1.69
CA TYR A 59 13.02 -0.80 -0.26
C TYR A 59 14.20 0.06 0.20
N GLU A 60 14.01 0.69 1.34
CA GLU A 60 15.00 1.43 2.09
C GLU A 60 14.80 1.21 3.57
N GLY A 61 15.86 0.83 4.26
CA GLY A 61 15.84 0.62 5.71
C GLY A 61 17.09 1.17 6.35
N HIS A 62 16.94 1.79 7.52
CA HIS A 62 18.03 2.35 8.29
C HIS A 62 17.99 1.81 9.71
N VAL A 63 19.01 1.04 10.09
CA VAL A 63 19.11 0.43 11.44
C VAL A 63 19.04 1.51 12.52
N GLY A 64 18.21 1.31 13.54
CA GLY A 64 18.06 2.24 14.66
C GLY A 64 17.25 3.51 14.38
N THR A 65 16.71 3.66 13.18
CA THR A 65 15.93 4.84 12.81
C THR A 65 14.56 4.86 13.47
N SER A 66 14.18 6.01 14.01
CA SER A 66 12.86 6.28 14.60
C SER A 66 11.91 6.95 13.61
N THR A 67 10.61 7.00 13.95
CA THR A 67 9.63 7.80 13.21
C THR A 67 9.97 9.28 13.21
N SER A 68 10.59 9.78 14.28
CA SER A 68 11.06 11.17 14.35
C SER A 68 12.13 11.47 13.31
N ALA A 69 13.09 10.56 13.14
CA ALA A 69 14.15 10.73 12.14
C ALA A 69 13.58 10.75 10.71
N TRP A 70 12.66 9.84 10.40
CA TRP A 70 11.98 9.81 9.11
C TRP A 70 11.10 11.05 8.86
N ALA A 71 10.29 11.43 9.84
CA ALA A 71 9.35 12.56 9.70
C ALA A 71 10.06 13.92 9.54
N ASN A 72 11.27 14.05 10.06
CA ASN A 72 11.98 15.32 10.10
C ASN A 72 13.25 15.34 9.24
N HIS A 73 13.53 14.27 8.49
CA HIS A 73 14.73 14.13 7.65
C HIS A 73 16.02 14.51 8.41
N THR A 74 16.17 13.97 9.62
CA THR A 74 17.36 14.25 10.44
C THR A 74 18.62 13.63 9.82
N ALA A 75 19.81 13.98 10.34
CA ALA A 75 21.09 13.46 9.86
C ALA A 75 21.17 11.91 9.81
N ALA A 76 20.40 11.22 10.66
CA ALA A 76 20.28 9.76 10.62
C ALA A 76 19.48 9.24 9.42
N CYS A 77 18.78 10.13 8.73
CA CYS A 77 17.88 9.80 7.62
C CYS A 77 17.77 10.96 6.61
N GLY A 78 18.87 11.64 6.29
CA GLY A 78 18.90 12.90 5.53
C GLY A 78 18.28 12.86 4.12
N GLN A 79 18.18 11.69 3.50
CA GLN A 79 17.58 11.50 2.16
C GLN A 79 16.56 10.35 2.18
N CYS A 80 16.00 10.03 3.34
CA CYS A 80 15.04 8.95 3.48
C CYS A 80 13.82 9.18 2.59
N GLY A 81 13.56 8.24 1.72
CA GLY A 81 12.37 8.22 0.88
C GLY A 81 12.39 9.18 -0.32
N ASP A 82 13.47 9.93 -0.58
CA ASP A 82 13.55 10.86 -1.72
C ASP A 82 13.29 10.16 -3.07
N TRP A 83 13.71 8.92 -3.20
CA TRP A 83 13.48 8.08 -4.38
C TRP A 83 12.01 7.70 -4.61
N LEU A 84 11.14 7.79 -3.58
CA LEU A 84 9.72 7.42 -3.68
C LEU A 84 9.00 8.24 -4.75
N THR A 85 9.28 9.53 -4.84
CA THR A 85 8.68 10.41 -5.84
C THR A 85 9.01 9.97 -7.27
N ALA A 86 10.24 9.55 -7.52
CA ALA A 86 10.66 9.02 -8.82
C ALA A 86 10.12 7.62 -9.08
N PHE A 87 10.08 6.76 -8.06
CA PHE A 87 9.56 5.39 -8.17
C PHE A 87 8.04 5.34 -8.35
N LYS A 88 7.29 6.31 -7.79
CA LYS A 88 5.83 6.41 -7.84
C LYS A 88 5.14 5.12 -7.39
N PRO A 89 5.34 4.66 -6.16
CA PRO A 89 4.69 3.46 -5.67
C PRO A 89 3.18 3.64 -5.57
N ASN A 90 2.42 2.57 -5.82
CA ASN A 90 0.99 2.54 -5.52
C ASN A 90 0.73 2.26 -4.04
N THR A 91 1.64 1.50 -3.41
CA THR A 91 1.57 1.14 -2.00
C THR A 91 2.94 1.33 -1.36
N VAL A 92 2.96 1.96 -0.19
CA VAL A 92 4.15 2.05 0.66
C VAL A 92 3.90 1.29 1.94
N LEU A 93 4.74 0.30 2.17
CA LEU A 93 4.85 -0.41 3.44
C LEU A 93 5.76 0.41 4.36
N VAL A 94 5.29 0.68 5.56
CA VAL A 94 6.06 1.42 6.57
C VAL A 94 6.35 0.49 7.74
N SER A 95 7.63 0.24 8.00
CA SER A 95 8.10 -0.56 9.13
C SER A 95 8.94 0.31 10.06
N LEU A 96 8.25 1.09 10.88
CA LEU A 96 8.83 2.04 11.84
C LEU A 96 8.09 1.94 13.18
N GLY A 97 8.76 2.40 14.23
CA GLY A 97 8.17 2.54 15.55
C GLY A 97 8.85 1.70 16.62
N VAL A 98 9.68 0.72 16.27
CA VAL A 98 10.41 -0.08 17.26
C VAL A 98 11.40 0.76 18.04
N ASN A 99 11.97 1.78 17.41
CA ASN A 99 13.00 2.65 17.99
C ASN A 99 12.44 3.96 18.60
N ASP A 100 11.13 4.08 18.77
CA ASP A 100 10.52 5.33 19.27
C ASP A 100 10.47 5.44 20.80
N GLY A 101 11.00 4.43 21.51
CA GLY A 101 10.99 4.42 22.98
C GLY A 101 9.58 4.27 23.57
N SER A 102 9.41 4.76 24.79
CA SER A 102 8.17 4.62 25.58
C SER A 102 7.12 5.70 25.29
N ALA A 103 7.46 6.75 24.56
CA ALA A 103 6.58 7.88 24.29
C ALA A 103 6.60 8.28 22.80
N PRO A 104 6.07 7.43 21.88
CA PRO A 104 6.05 7.73 20.46
C PRO A 104 5.18 8.97 20.17
N SER A 105 5.71 9.89 19.37
CA SER A 105 4.98 11.10 18.97
C SER A 105 4.03 10.81 17.82
N ILE A 106 2.73 10.79 18.06
CA ILE A 106 1.70 10.59 17.04
C ILE A 106 1.85 11.57 15.86
N ALA A 107 2.32 12.79 16.10
CA ALA A 107 2.54 13.78 15.05
C ALA A 107 3.58 13.34 14.01
N ASN A 108 4.62 12.62 14.44
CA ASN A 108 5.62 12.07 13.51
C ASN A 108 5.02 10.99 12.61
N TYR A 109 4.22 10.09 13.18
CA TYR A 109 3.51 9.06 12.41
C TYR A 109 2.55 9.69 11.40
N GLN A 110 1.74 10.66 11.84
CA GLN A 110 0.81 11.38 10.97
C GLN A 110 1.52 12.10 9.83
N ARG A 111 2.67 12.73 10.10
CA ARG A 111 3.46 13.42 9.07
C ARG A 111 3.96 12.45 8.00
N ILE A 112 4.43 11.27 8.40
CA ILE A 112 4.84 10.20 7.46
C ILE A 112 3.65 9.79 6.58
N VAL A 113 2.50 9.47 7.20
CA VAL A 113 1.30 9.06 6.46
C VAL A 113 0.84 10.14 5.50
N GLN A 114 0.80 11.40 5.93
CA GLN A 114 0.39 12.53 5.09
C GLN A 114 1.35 12.75 3.92
N GLY A 115 2.66 12.65 4.15
CA GLY A 115 3.66 12.77 3.09
C GLY A 115 3.52 11.68 2.03
N LEU A 116 3.32 10.43 2.46
CA LEU A 116 3.14 9.30 1.54
C LEU A 116 1.80 9.37 0.78
N ASN A 117 0.71 9.75 1.44
CA ASN A 117 -0.57 10.00 0.77
C ASN A 117 -0.46 11.18 -0.21
N GLY A 118 0.35 12.20 0.11
CA GLY A 118 0.60 13.35 -0.76
C GLY A 118 1.26 12.99 -2.09
N ILE A 119 2.03 11.92 -2.16
CA ILE A 119 2.58 11.39 -3.42
C ILE A 119 1.65 10.38 -4.13
N GLY A 120 0.44 10.20 -3.61
CA GLY A 120 -0.58 9.32 -4.19
C GLY A 120 -0.43 7.84 -3.84
N ALA A 121 0.34 7.50 -2.82
CA ALA A 121 0.54 6.12 -2.39
C ALA A 121 -0.44 5.71 -1.28
N ASP A 122 -0.97 4.50 -1.36
CA ASP A 122 -1.65 3.84 -0.26
C ASP A 122 -0.63 3.45 0.82
N VAL A 123 -0.90 3.79 2.08
CA VAL A 123 0.00 3.49 3.20
C VAL A 123 -0.48 2.26 3.96
N VAL A 124 0.40 1.27 4.08
CA VAL A 124 0.20 0.08 4.93
C VAL A 124 1.29 0.04 5.98
N TRP A 125 0.89 0.07 7.25
CA TRP A 125 1.85 0.04 8.36
C TRP A 125 2.09 -1.39 8.84
N ILE A 126 3.36 -1.79 8.92
CA ILE A 126 3.79 -3.05 9.51
C ILE A 126 4.05 -2.78 10.99
N GLU A 127 3.22 -3.35 11.86
CA GLU A 127 3.36 -3.19 13.30
C GLU A 127 4.62 -3.90 13.81
N PRO A 128 5.32 -3.34 14.81
CA PRO A 128 6.36 -4.09 15.53
C PRO A 128 5.79 -5.38 16.14
N PRO A 129 6.61 -6.41 16.40
CA PRO A 129 6.18 -7.59 17.13
C PRO A 129 5.54 -7.22 18.47
N ALA A 130 4.52 -7.97 18.88
CA ALA A 130 3.72 -7.63 20.07
C ALA A 130 4.54 -7.49 21.36
N ALA A 131 5.61 -8.26 21.48
CA ALA A 131 6.49 -8.26 22.65
C ALA A 131 7.47 -7.06 22.70
N VAL A 132 7.59 -6.28 21.62
CA VAL A 132 8.70 -5.32 21.48
C VAL A 132 8.29 -3.90 21.85
N ASN A 133 7.24 -3.34 21.28
CA ASN A 133 6.82 -1.96 21.54
C ASN A 133 5.31 -1.79 21.47
N THR A 134 4.66 -1.93 22.62
CA THR A 134 3.20 -1.79 22.74
C THR A 134 2.74 -0.35 22.48
N GLN A 135 3.50 0.66 22.90
CA GLN A 135 3.12 2.07 22.75
C GLN A 135 3.09 2.46 21.27
N SER A 136 4.09 2.09 20.51
CA SER A 136 4.09 2.31 19.05
C SER A 136 2.94 1.59 18.36
N ARG A 137 2.62 0.36 18.74
CA ARG A 137 1.47 -0.37 18.19
C ARG A 137 0.15 0.34 18.48
N ASN A 138 -0.05 0.85 19.71
CA ASN A 138 -1.24 1.61 20.08
C ASN A 138 -1.32 2.93 19.27
N THR A 139 -0.18 3.60 19.08
CA THR A 139 -0.12 4.80 18.24
C THR A 139 -0.48 4.49 16.80
N ILE A 140 0.08 3.43 16.21
CA ILE A 140 -0.26 2.97 14.85
C ILE A 140 -1.75 2.62 14.76
N ALA A 141 -2.32 1.98 15.79
CA ALA A 141 -3.74 1.62 15.82
C ALA A 141 -4.68 2.83 15.77
N SER A 142 -4.23 3.99 16.25
CA SER A 142 -4.99 5.24 16.27
C SER A 142 -4.84 6.11 15.02
N LEU A 143 -3.95 5.74 14.08
CA LEU A 143 -3.68 6.54 12.89
C LEU A 143 -4.84 6.52 11.90
N GLY A 144 -5.22 7.71 11.41
CA GLY A 144 -6.02 7.86 10.20
C GLY A 144 -5.18 7.85 8.93
N GLY A 145 -5.85 7.69 7.77
CA GLY A 145 -5.19 7.77 6.47
C GLY A 145 -4.39 6.53 6.06
N LEU A 146 -4.40 5.47 6.85
CA LEU A 146 -3.85 4.18 6.47
C LEU A 146 -4.85 3.41 5.60
N ARG A 147 -4.38 2.79 4.52
CA ARG A 147 -5.14 1.75 3.82
C ARG A 147 -5.29 0.50 4.69
N GLY A 148 -4.26 0.16 5.45
CA GLY A 148 -4.28 -1.02 6.29
C GLY A 148 -3.10 -1.11 7.25
N ARG A 149 -3.15 -2.14 8.07
CA ARG A 149 -2.10 -2.52 9.00
C ARG A 149 -1.83 -4.01 8.87
N VAL A 150 -0.56 -4.38 8.96
CA VAL A 150 -0.14 -5.78 9.03
C VAL A 150 0.42 -6.02 10.42
N THR A 151 -0.08 -7.04 11.08
CA THR A 151 0.36 -7.43 12.42
C THR A 151 1.85 -7.76 12.40
N GLY A 152 2.57 -7.38 13.45
CA GLY A 152 3.94 -7.79 13.65
C GLY A 152 4.08 -9.31 13.72
N THR A 153 5.26 -9.81 13.35
CA THR A 153 5.51 -11.25 13.32
C THR A 153 5.23 -11.93 14.66
N ARG A 154 4.74 -13.16 14.59
CA ARG A 154 4.66 -14.10 15.72
C ARG A 154 5.84 -15.07 15.74
N ALA A 155 6.77 -14.97 14.79
CA ALA A 155 7.97 -15.80 14.75
C ALA A 155 8.82 -15.58 16.02
N PRO A 156 9.58 -16.61 16.45
CA PRO A 156 10.52 -16.45 17.55
C PRO A 156 11.49 -15.31 17.28
N LEU A 157 11.77 -14.52 18.31
CA LEU A 157 12.77 -13.47 18.25
C LEU A 157 14.17 -14.05 18.42
N SER A 158 15.15 -13.37 17.86
CA SER A 158 16.58 -13.62 18.08
C SER A 158 16.95 -13.41 19.54
N PRO A 159 18.14 -13.83 19.99
CA PRO A 159 18.59 -13.63 21.38
C PRO A 159 18.63 -12.17 21.83
N ASP A 160 18.61 -11.21 20.90
CA ASP A 160 18.52 -9.78 21.20
C ASP A 160 17.11 -9.36 21.69
N GLY A 161 16.13 -10.27 21.64
CA GLY A 161 14.73 -10.02 22.02
C GLY A 161 13.99 -9.02 21.13
N LEU A 162 14.57 -8.63 20.00
CA LEU A 162 14.07 -7.57 19.13
C LEU A 162 13.76 -8.09 17.72
N HIS A 163 14.75 -8.65 17.06
CA HIS A 163 14.61 -9.07 15.67
C HIS A 163 14.06 -10.49 15.54
N PRO A 164 13.24 -10.78 14.51
CA PRO A 164 12.83 -12.16 14.22
C PRO A 164 14.05 -13.01 13.84
N GLN A 165 14.05 -14.27 14.24
CA GLN A 165 15.09 -15.22 13.80
C GLN A 165 15.06 -15.44 12.27
N GLN A 166 13.87 -15.29 11.66
CA GLN A 166 13.69 -15.44 10.23
C GLN A 166 12.65 -14.44 9.72
N TYR A 167 13.02 -13.68 8.69
CA TYR A 167 12.13 -12.71 8.06
C TYR A 167 11.22 -13.31 6.97
N GLY A 168 11.60 -14.42 6.36
CA GLY A 168 10.87 -15.02 5.24
C GLY A 168 9.41 -15.37 5.53
N PRO A 169 9.06 -16.02 6.65
CA PRO A 169 7.66 -16.26 7.03
C PRO A 169 6.85 -14.96 7.15
N TRP A 170 7.39 -13.96 7.81
CA TRP A 170 6.75 -12.67 7.99
C TRP A 170 6.56 -11.94 6.64
N ALA A 171 7.55 -11.97 5.76
CA ALA A 171 7.45 -11.39 4.42
C ALA A 171 6.31 -12.03 3.60
N ARG A 172 6.10 -13.35 3.72
CA ARG A 172 4.97 -14.03 3.06
C ARG A 172 3.61 -13.57 3.58
N GLU A 173 3.47 -13.39 4.90
CA GLU A 173 2.24 -12.85 5.50
C GLU A 173 1.96 -11.43 5.01
N ILE A 174 3.00 -10.57 4.97
CA ILE A 174 2.88 -9.20 4.46
C ILE A 174 2.47 -9.20 2.98
N ALA A 175 3.15 -9.99 2.14
CA ALA A 175 2.87 -10.06 0.72
C ALA A 175 1.42 -10.55 0.46
N ALA A 176 0.95 -11.53 1.20
CA ALA A 176 -0.44 -12.01 1.12
C ALA A 176 -1.45 -10.91 1.52
N ALA A 177 -1.18 -10.18 2.61
CA ALA A 177 -2.09 -9.14 3.11
C ALA A 177 -2.24 -7.94 2.17
N ILE A 178 -1.24 -7.64 1.33
CA ILE A 178 -1.31 -6.52 0.38
C ILE A 178 -1.77 -6.92 -1.02
N SER A 179 -1.95 -8.22 -1.28
CA SER A 179 -2.40 -8.73 -2.58
C SER A 179 -3.93 -8.67 -2.74
N THR A 180 -4.64 -8.47 -1.65
CA THR A 180 -6.11 -8.28 -1.60
C THR A 180 -6.48 -6.81 -1.77
#